data_fbae791a6b4d05684c4fcb56b6ad7b95
#
_entry.id   fbae791a6b4d05684c4fcb56b6ad7b95
#
_cell.length_a   1.000
_cell.length_b   1.000
_cell.length_c   1.000
_cell.angle_alpha   90.00
_cell.angle_beta   90.00
_cell.angle_gamma   90.00
#
_symmetry.space_group_name_H-M   'P 1'
#
loop_
_entity.id
_entity.type
_entity.pdbx_description
1 polymer ?
#
loop_
_entity_poly.entity_id
_entity_poly.type
_entity_poly.pdbx_seq_one_letter_code
_entity_poly.pdbx_strand_id
1 'polypeptide(L)'
;MHPHYPARLPPEAQAGITPCTHKKKLYPPAFITKSLSDMDASSKLKILVVGSGGREHALLQKCRQSPLVDSVIAAPGNGGIAAEAPCHPVPADDVPALVALAQAENIDLVVIGPEVPLSLGLVNALEAVGILAYGPRQDGAQLEASKVFCKDFFARHQIPTAAYASFTEVEPALAYLKEHPAPIVIKASGLAAGKGVIMAETQHEAEAAVHDMLEGGAFGSSGAEIVIEETLYGEEASIHAIVSGEDFVCLPPSQDHKRAGEGDTGLNTGGMGAYTPTSKIDAALQAKIEAEVIRPTLAGLKADGIDFRGTLYAGLMLTPDGPRVLEYNVRFGDPETQVLLPMLADDLVPLLLASAKGEALPEKVRFHEGAAIVVVLAAGGYPGSYNQGDPIEFPDAIADGTAIVHAGTVRHDDGQITTRGGRVLGISAQAPSLPEAAQLAYQLCDRITFKDKYLRRDIGHRELNR
;
A
#
# COMPACT_ATOMS: atom_id res chain seq x y z
N MET A 1 -31.59 25.48 16.27
CA MET A 1 -31.51 25.05 17.67
C MET A 1 -30.82 23.69 17.66
N HIS A 2 -29.54 23.67 17.95
CA HIS A 2 -28.76 22.43 18.02
C HIS A 2 -28.71 21.96 19.47
N PRO A 3 -28.91 20.69 19.79
CA PRO A 3 -28.63 20.17 21.12
C PRO A 3 -27.15 19.78 21.25
N HIS A 4 -26.46 20.45 22.17
CA HIS A 4 -25.18 20.00 22.71
C HIS A 4 -25.38 18.75 23.56
N TYR A 5 -24.61 17.70 23.30
CA TYR A 5 -24.45 16.58 24.25
C TYR A 5 -23.09 16.69 24.93
N PRO A 6 -23.04 16.70 26.28
CA PRO A 6 -21.80 16.55 27.01
C PRO A 6 -21.51 15.08 27.29
N ALA A 7 -20.30 14.65 26.95
CA ALA A 7 -19.74 13.37 27.38
C ALA A 7 -19.57 13.36 28.90
N ARG A 8 -20.18 12.40 29.60
CA ARG A 8 -19.87 12.06 31.01
C ARG A 8 -19.29 10.65 31.06
N LEU A 9 -18.06 10.56 31.53
CA LEU A 9 -17.43 9.33 31.98
C LEU A 9 -17.96 8.95 33.37
N PRO A 10 -18.16 7.67 33.69
CA PRO A 10 -18.47 7.23 35.07
C PRO A 10 -17.19 7.09 35.91
N PRO A 11 -17.30 7.19 37.27
CA PRO A 11 -16.14 7.27 38.15
C PRO A 11 -15.59 5.90 38.56
N GLU A 12 -14.27 5.85 38.62
CA GLU A 12 -13.34 5.12 39.49
C GLU A 12 -13.71 3.73 40.05
N ALA A 13 -12.94 2.73 39.55
CA ALA A 13 -12.58 1.57 40.36
C ALA A 13 -11.05 1.60 40.57
N GLN A 14 -10.62 2.01 41.77
CA GLN A 14 -9.23 1.90 42.20
C GLN A 14 -8.91 0.43 42.51
N ALA A 15 -8.02 -0.18 41.73
CA ALA A 15 -7.32 -1.40 42.13
C ALA A 15 -5.83 -1.17 41.94
N GLY A 16 -5.08 -1.39 43.03
CA GLY A 16 -3.67 -1.07 43.16
C GLY A 16 -2.75 -1.76 42.14
N ILE A 17 -1.90 -0.97 41.51
CA ILE A 17 -0.82 -1.45 40.67
C ILE A 17 0.49 -1.28 41.43
N THR A 18 1.12 -2.41 41.75
CA THR A 18 2.49 -2.48 42.27
C THR A 18 3.46 -2.14 41.14
N PRO A 19 4.46 -1.26 41.31
CA PRO A 19 5.38 -0.93 40.23
C PRO A 19 6.39 -2.06 39.98
N CYS A 20 6.33 -2.64 38.82
CA CYS A 20 7.37 -3.58 38.32
C CYS A 20 8.57 -2.77 37.84
N THR A 21 9.66 -2.80 38.59
CA THR A 21 10.93 -2.15 38.25
C THR A 21 11.66 -2.95 37.20
N HIS A 22 11.44 -2.68 35.91
CA HIS A 22 12.33 -3.15 34.84
C HIS A 22 13.47 -2.16 34.65
N LYS A 23 14.68 -2.61 35.01
CA LYS A 23 15.95 -1.92 34.72
C LYS A 23 16.08 -1.78 33.19
N LYS A 24 16.00 -0.53 32.70
CA LYS A 24 16.41 -0.17 31.33
C LYS A 24 17.88 -0.51 31.15
N LYS A 25 18.18 -1.51 30.33
CA LYS A 25 19.52 -1.67 29.76
C LYS A 25 19.71 -0.57 28.72
N LEU A 26 20.48 0.45 29.06
CA LEU A 26 21.03 1.42 28.11
C LEU A 26 22.01 0.66 27.20
N TYR A 27 21.69 0.55 25.90
CA TYR A 27 22.66 0.21 24.89
C TYR A 27 23.43 1.50 24.50
N PRO A 28 24.76 1.43 24.35
CA PRO A 28 25.53 2.61 23.96
C PRO A 28 25.25 2.97 22.50
N PRO A 29 25.19 4.26 22.14
CA PRO A 29 25.08 4.68 20.75
C PRO A 29 26.45 4.59 20.10
N ALA A 30 26.67 3.58 19.29
CA ALA A 30 27.79 3.52 18.35
C ALA A 30 27.24 3.14 16.98
N PHE A 31 26.63 4.10 16.30
CA PHE A 31 26.31 3.97 14.90
C PHE A 31 27.21 4.91 14.10
N ILE A 32 28.11 4.32 13.34
CA ILE A 32 28.83 5.00 12.27
C ILE A 32 27.84 5.14 11.12
N THR A 33 27.11 6.25 11.08
CA THR A 33 26.34 6.66 9.91
C THR A 33 27.34 7.19 8.89
N LYS A 34 27.58 6.45 7.81
CA LYS A 34 28.21 7.04 6.62
C LYS A 34 27.26 8.13 6.11
N SER A 35 27.70 9.38 6.20
CA SER A 35 27.05 10.53 5.56
C SER A 35 27.09 10.37 4.02
N LEU A 36 26.16 10.99 3.30
CA LEU A 36 26.25 11.12 1.84
C LEU A 36 27.58 11.76 1.40
N SER A 37 28.18 12.60 2.27
CA SER A 37 29.54 13.19 2.08
C SER A 37 30.67 12.17 2.21
N ASP A 38 30.41 10.99 2.83
CA ASP A 38 31.42 9.95 3.06
C ASP A 38 31.31 8.81 2.04
N MET A 39 30.31 8.84 1.16
CA MET A 39 30.26 7.98 -0.02
C MET A 39 31.24 8.57 -1.04
N ASP A 40 32.29 7.81 -1.30
CA ASP A 40 33.18 8.12 -2.41
C ASP A 40 32.33 8.31 -3.65
N ALA A 41 32.44 9.47 -4.35
CA ALA A 41 31.60 9.82 -5.49
C ALA A 41 31.63 8.78 -6.65
N SER A 42 32.39 7.70 -6.45
CA SER A 42 32.57 6.58 -7.39
C SER A 42 31.81 5.29 -7.01
N SER A 43 31.27 5.14 -5.78
CA SER A 43 30.59 3.89 -5.39
C SER A 43 29.09 3.97 -5.64
N LYS A 44 28.62 3.18 -6.62
CA LYS A 44 27.19 3.02 -6.92
C LYS A 44 26.56 2.03 -5.96
N LEU A 45 25.24 2.17 -5.78
CA LEU A 45 24.44 1.40 -4.82
C LEU A 45 24.01 0.04 -5.36
N LYS A 46 24.00 -0.95 -4.47
CA LYS A 46 23.30 -2.22 -4.67
C LYS A 46 21.98 -2.20 -3.91
N ILE A 47 20.88 -2.47 -4.62
CA ILE A 47 19.53 -2.42 -4.07
C ILE A 47 18.90 -3.81 -4.09
N LEU A 48 18.26 -4.19 -2.98
CA LEU A 48 17.37 -5.36 -2.90
C LEU A 48 15.91 -4.88 -2.87
N VAL A 49 15.11 -5.34 -3.82
CA VAL A 49 13.64 -5.14 -3.80
C VAL A 49 12.99 -6.40 -3.24
N VAL A 50 12.28 -6.27 -2.12
CA VAL A 50 11.57 -7.37 -1.46
C VAL A 50 10.13 -7.42 -1.94
N GLY A 51 9.71 -8.59 -2.45
CA GLY A 51 8.37 -8.88 -2.93
C GLY A 51 8.34 -9.42 -4.36
N SER A 52 7.13 -9.68 -4.88
CA SER A 52 6.92 -10.36 -6.18
C SER A 52 5.77 -9.80 -7.00
N GLY A 53 5.13 -8.72 -6.55
CA GLY A 53 3.98 -8.11 -7.20
C GLY A 53 4.34 -7.14 -8.34
N GLY A 54 3.31 -6.54 -8.93
CA GLY A 54 3.48 -5.51 -9.94
C GLY A 54 4.14 -4.26 -9.39
N ARG A 55 3.84 -3.90 -8.16
CA ARG A 55 4.49 -2.81 -7.42
C ARG A 55 6.00 -3.01 -7.35
N GLU A 56 6.46 -4.20 -6.97
CA GLU A 56 7.88 -4.49 -6.84
C GLU A 56 8.57 -4.46 -8.21
N HIS A 57 7.92 -4.93 -9.27
CA HIS A 57 8.47 -4.82 -10.62
C HIS A 57 8.61 -3.36 -11.05
N ALA A 58 7.61 -2.52 -10.82
CA ALA A 58 7.67 -1.09 -11.14
C ALA A 58 8.74 -0.36 -10.31
N LEU A 59 8.88 -0.69 -9.01
CA LEU A 59 9.94 -0.15 -8.15
C LEU A 59 11.33 -0.54 -8.65
N LEU A 60 11.52 -1.82 -9.01
CA LEU A 60 12.78 -2.32 -9.56
C LEU A 60 13.15 -1.58 -10.85
N GLN A 61 12.22 -1.46 -11.79
CA GLN A 61 12.43 -0.74 -13.05
C GLN A 61 12.81 0.73 -12.81
N LYS A 62 12.15 1.41 -11.85
CA LYS A 62 12.45 2.81 -11.52
C LYS A 62 13.80 2.95 -10.82
N CYS A 63 14.17 2.05 -9.91
CA CYS A 63 15.49 2.06 -9.26
C CYS A 63 16.64 1.84 -10.26
N ARG A 64 16.46 0.97 -11.25
CA ARG A 64 17.46 0.73 -12.30
C ARG A 64 17.73 1.92 -13.21
N GLN A 65 16.80 2.87 -13.31
CA GLN A 65 16.98 4.12 -14.08
C GLN A 65 17.91 5.13 -13.37
N SER A 66 18.14 4.97 -12.07
CA SER A 66 18.97 5.88 -11.30
C SER A 66 20.45 5.74 -11.67
N PRO A 67 21.16 6.87 -11.93
CA PRO A 67 22.61 6.84 -12.13
C PRO A 67 23.40 6.45 -10.87
N LEU A 68 22.76 6.50 -9.70
CA LEU A 68 23.35 6.11 -8.42
C LEU A 68 23.39 4.59 -8.23
N VAL A 69 22.70 3.81 -9.05
CA VAL A 69 22.53 2.37 -8.85
C VAL A 69 23.48 1.59 -9.77
N ASP A 70 24.21 0.65 -9.17
CA ASP A 70 25.04 -0.32 -9.87
C ASP A 70 24.20 -1.54 -10.30
N SER A 71 23.49 -2.11 -9.31
CA SER A 71 22.70 -3.31 -9.53
C SER A 71 21.47 -3.35 -8.63
N VAL A 72 20.43 -4.01 -9.11
CA VAL A 72 19.22 -4.30 -8.37
C VAL A 72 18.98 -5.80 -8.40
N ILE A 73 18.70 -6.40 -7.26
CA ILE A 73 18.25 -7.79 -7.14
C ILE A 73 16.88 -7.83 -6.48
N ALA A 74 16.18 -8.96 -6.57
CA ALA A 74 14.85 -9.12 -5.96
C ALA A 74 14.74 -10.40 -5.14
N ALA A 75 13.85 -10.41 -4.15
CA ALA A 75 13.48 -11.59 -3.37
C ALA A 75 11.99 -11.55 -2.98
N PRO A 76 11.18 -12.55 -3.40
CA PRO A 76 11.52 -13.62 -4.34
C PRO A 76 11.53 -13.19 -5.82
N GLY A 77 10.95 -12.02 -6.18
CA GLY A 77 10.75 -11.59 -7.56
C GLY A 77 9.63 -12.34 -8.29
N ASN A 78 9.50 -12.08 -9.59
CA ASN A 78 8.52 -12.70 -10.48
C ASN A 78 9.11 -12.94 -11.88
N GLY A 79 8.30 -13.47 -12.81
CA GLY A 79 8.77 -13.81 -14.17
C GLY A 79 9.31 -12.63 -14.98
N GLY A 80 8.77 -11.41 -14.80
CA GLY A 80 9.28 -10.20 -15.45
C GLY A 80 10.55 -9.68 -14.78
N ILE A 81 10.57 -9.62 -13.45
CA ILE A 81 11.76 -9.24 -12.69
C ILE A 81 12.93 -10.17 -13.04
N ALA A 82 12.69 -11.48 -13.13
CA ALA A 82 13.73 -12.46 -13.49
C ALA A 82 14.29 -12.31 -14.93
N ALA A 83 13.61 -11.57 -15.78
CA ALA A 83 14.14 -11.19 -17.09
C ALA A 83 15.06 -9.96 -17.02
N GLU A 84 14.96 -9.15 -15.98
CA GLU A 84 15.62 -7.87 -15.83
C GLU A 84 16.71 -7.85 -14.76
N ALA A 85 16.59 -8.69 -13.72
CA ALA A 85 17.48 -8.70 -12.56
C ALA A 85 17.56 -10.09 -11.91
N PRO A 86 18.64 -10.40 -11.17
CA PRO A 86 18.74 -11.63 -10.39
C PRO A 86 17.61 -11.72 -9.35
N CYS A 87 16.97 -12.88 -9.28
CA CYS A 87 15.95 -13.21 -8.28
C CYS A 87 16.47 -14.28 -7.33
N HIS A 88 16.34 -14.04 -6.04
CA HIS A 88 16.71 -15.00 -5.00
C HIS A 88 15.42 -15.62 -4.41
N PRO A 89 15.30 -16.95 -4.32
CA PRO A 89 14.07 -17.62 -3.90
C PRO A 89 13.85 -17.54 -2.38
N VAL A 90 13.96 -16.33 -1.81
CA VAL A 90 13.71 -16.05 -0.40
C VAL A 90 12.32 -15.47 -0.26
N PRO A 91 11.41 -16.10 0.48
CA PRO A 91 10.07 -15.58 0.73
C PRO A 91 10.10 -14.21 1.41
N ALA A 92 9.12 -13.35 1.08
CA ALA A 92 9.07 -11.99 1.62
C ALA A 92 8.79 -11.94 3.15
N ASP A 93 8.24 -13.00 3.71
CA ASP A 93 7.95 -13.18 5.15
C ASP A 93 9.08 -13.86 5.92
N ASP A 94 10.13 -14.34 5.26
CA ASP A 94 11.31 -14.90 5.92
C ASP A 94 12.34 -13.82 6.27
N VAL A 95 12.07 -13.07 7.35
CA VAL A 95 12.91 -11.95 7.80
C VAL A 95 14.37 -12.38 8.04
N PRO A 96 14.70 -13.49 8.74
CA PRO A 96 16.08 -13.92 8.92
C PRO A 96 16.81 -14.19 7.59
N ALA A 97 16.16 -14.86 6.65
CA ALA A 97 16.78 -15.19 5.36
C ALA A 97 16.97 -13.93 4.48
N LEU A 98 16.05 -12.96 4.53
CA LEU A 98 16.19 -11.66 3.83
C LEU A 98 17.36 -10.85 4.39
N VAL A 99 17.55 -10.80 5.72
CA VAL A 99 18.70 -10.14 6.34
C VAL A 99 20.01 -10.82 5.94
N ALA A 100 20.06 -12.17 5.98
CA ALA A 100 21.24 -12.93 5.57
C ALA A 100 21.57 -12.69 4.07
N LEU A 101 20.56 -12.66 3.20
CA LEU A 101 20.73 -12.34 1.79
C LEU A 101 21.30 -10.93 1.60
N ALA A 102 20.75 -9.93 2.28
CA ALA A 102 21.19 -8.55 2.17
C ALA A 102 22.66 -8.38 2.63
N GLN A 103 23.08 -9.11 3.67
CA GLN A 103 24.48 -9.13 4.10
C GLN A 103 25.38 -9.85 3.09
N ALA A 104 24.98 -11.03 2.59
CA ALA A 104 25.78 -11.82 1.64
C ALA A 104 26.02 -11.09 0.32
N GLU A 105 25.03 -10.38 -0.18
CA GLU A 105 25.08 -9.61 -1.41
C GLU A 105 25.66 -8.20 -1.24
N ASN A 106 26.01 -7.79 0.00
CA ASN A 106 26.48 -6.45 0.35
C ASN A 106 25.51 -5.35 -0.14
N ILE A 107 24.24 -5.48 0.22
CA ILE A 107 23.18 -4.54 -0.16
C ILE A 107 23.31 -3.24 0.64
N ASP A 108 23.25 -2.11 -0.08
CA ASP A 108 23.28 -0.77 0.51
C ASP A 108 21.88 -0.30 0.94
N LEU A 109 20.84 -0.65 0.18
CA LEU A 109 19.45 -0.27 0.44
C LEU A 109 18.51 -1.42 0.14
N VAL A 110 17.63 -1.75 1.10
CA VAL A 110 16.50 -2.67 0.90
C VAL A 110 15.22 -1.87 0.71
N VAL A 111 14.51 -2.08 -0.41
CA VAL A 111 13.22 -1.47 -0.70
C VAL A 111 12.13 -2.52 -0.46
N ILE A 112 11.27 -2.30 0.53
CA ILE A 112 10.28 -3.28 0.95
C ILE A 112 8.95 -2.94 0.28
N GLY A 113 8.48 -3.84 -0.59
CA GLY A 113 7.23 -3.65 -1.31
C GLY A 113 5.97 -4.00 -0.50
N PRO A 114 5.83 -5.25 0.01
CA PRO A 114 4.60 -5.69 0.67
C PRO A 114 4.55 -5.34 2.17
N GLU A 115 3.36 -5.37 2.73
CA GLU A 115 3.06 -5.03 4.13
C GLU A 115 3.53 -6.09 5.14
N VAL A 116 3.53 -7.37 4.75
CA VAL A 116 3.83 -8.48 5.67
C VAL A 116 5.24 -8.38 6.26
N PRO A 117 6.33 -8.24 5.49
CA PRO A 117 7.67 -8.09 6.06
C PRO A 117 7.81 -6.84 6.93
N LEU A 118 7.08 -5.76 6.65
CA LEU A 118 7.05 -4.56 7.50
C LEU A 118 6.45 -4.87 8.87
N SER A 119 5.30 -5.55 8.89
CA SER A 119 4.63 -5.96 10.13
C SER A 119 5.43 -6.99 10.94
N LEU A 120 6.26 -7.79 10.27
CA LEU A 120 7.19 -8.75 10.90
C LEU A 120 8.50 -8.10 11.38
N GLY A 121 8.72 -6.81 11.12
CA GLY A 121 9.89 -6.06 11.62
C GLY A 121 11.15 -6.22 10.77
N LEU A 122 11.02 -6.44 9.46
CA LEU A 122 12.18 -6.55 8.57
C LEU A 122 13.07 -5.30 8.62
N VAL A 123 12.47 -4.08 8.68
CA VAL A 123 13.23 -2.83 8.82
C VAL A 123 14.06 -2.83 10.10
N ASN A 124 13.46 -3.20 11.24
CA ASN A 124 14.17 -3.27 12.52
C ASN A 124 15.35 -4.25 12.46
N ALA A 125 15.17 -5.40 11.81
CA ALA A 125 16.21 -6.42 11.69
C ALA A 125 17.36 -5.98 10.76
N LEU A 126 17.08 -5.28 9.67
CA LEU A 126 18.08 -4.72 8.75
C LEU A 126 18.88 -3.60 9.41
N GLU A 127 18.20 -2.66 10.07
CA GLU A 127 18.86 -1.58 10.81
C GLU A 127 19.78 -2.10 11.93
N ALA A 128 19.38 -3.17 12.62
CA ALA A 128 20.22 -3.81 13.66
C ALA A 128 21.56 -4.34 13.14
N VAL A 129 21.67 -4.62 11.84
CA VAL A 129 22.92 -5.03 11.17
C VAL A 129 23.53 -3.94 10.30
N GLY A 130 23.01 -2.70 10.37
CA GLY A 130 23.56 -1.53 9.70
C GLY A 130 23.21 -1.41 8.22
N ILE A 131 22.16 -2.11 7.74
CA ILE A 131 21.68 -2.02 6.36
C ILE A 131 20.50 -1.05 6.30
N LEU A 132 20.53 -0.11 5.34
CA LEU A 132 19.43 0.84 5.14
C LEU A 132 18.21 0.11 4.58
N ALA A 133 17.01 0.48 5.07
CA ALA A 133 15.75 -0.07 4.61
C ALA A 133 14.73 1.05 4.36
N TYR A 134 14.07 1.01 3.22
CA TYR A 134 12.95 1.88 2.90
C TYR A 134 11.64 1.20 3.28
N GLY A 135 10.99 1.75 4.28
CA GLY A 135 9.74 1.29 4.89
C GLY A 135 9.71 1.64 6.37
N PRO A 136 8.55 1.66 7.02
CA PRO A 136 8.45 1.90 8.46
C PRO A 136 8.96 0.71 9.27
N ARG A 137 9.42 0.99 10.48
CA ARG A 137 9.64 -0.01 11.52
C ARG A 137 8.33 -0.69 11.91
N GLN A 138 8.42 -1.77 12.66
CA GLN A 138 7.27 -2.59 13.07
C GLN A 138 6.19 -1.78 13.82
N ASP A 139 6.57 -0.80 14.62
CA ASP A 139 5.66 0.09 15.33
C ASP A 139 4.87 0.99 14.37
N GLY A 140 5.51 1.60 13.38
CA GLY A 140 4.86 2.38 12.33
C GLY A 140 4.00 1.50 11.39
N ALA A 141 4.39 0.24 11.19
CA ALA A 141 3.64 -0.70 10.37
C ALA A 141 2.28 -1.08 10.99
N GLN A 142 2.05 -0.81 12.27
CA GLN A 142 0.75 -1.03 12.92
C GLN A 142 -0.39 -0.20 12.31
N LEU A 143 -0.11 0.93 11.67
CA LEU A 143 -1.13 1.73 10.98
C LEU A 143 -1.85 0.94 9.85
N GLU A 144 -1.18 -0.03 9.23
CA GLU A 144 -1.78 -0.93 8.24
C GLU A 144 -2.10 -2.30 8.84
N ALA A 145 -1.23 -2.82 9.72
CA ALA A 145 -1.34 -4.17 10.27
C ALA A 145 -2.51 -4.36 11.25
N SER A 146 -2.99 -3.28 11.90
CA SER A 146 -4.12 -3.32 12.82
C SER A 146 -5.06 -2.14 12.58
N LYS A 147 -6.29 -2.45 12.11
CA LYS A 147 -7.31 -1.42 11.88
C LYS A 147 -7.77 -0.77 13.19
N VAL A 148 -7.81 -1.53 14.28
CA VAL A 148 -8.14 -0.99 15.60
C VAL A 148 -7.06 -0.02 16.06
N PHE A 149 -5.78 -0.39 15.98
CA PHE A 149 -4.68 0.54 16.28
C PHE A 149 -4.79 1.82 15.44
N CYS A 150 -5.06 1.68 14.14
CA CYS A 150 -5.18 2.81 13.22
C CYS A 150 -6.36 3.72 13.60
N LYS A 151 -7.53 3.15 13.92
CA LYS A 151 -8.70 3.92 14.35
C LYS A 151 -8.49 4.62 15.69
N ASP A 152 -7.89 3.95 16.66
CA ASP A 152 -7.54 4.56 17.95
C ASP A 152 -6.51 5.69 17.78
N PHE A 153 -5.57 5.52 16.85
CA PHE A 153 -4.64 6.57 16.45
C PHE A 153 -5.39 7.78 15.86
N PHE A 154 -6.35 7.55 14.94
CA PHE A 154 -7.16 8.62 14.36
C PHE A 154 -7.93 9.39 15.44
N ALA A 155 -8.53 8.68 16.41
CA ALA A 155 -9.28 9.29 17.50
C ALA A 155 -8.38 10.15 18.40
N ARG A 156 -7.19 9.63 18.79
CA ARG A 156 -6.25 10.37 19.66
C ARG A 156 -5.72 11.63 19.00
N HIS A 157 -5.43 11.57 17.69
CA HIS A 157 -4.80 12.66 16.94
C HIS A 157 -5.78 13.46 16.08
N GLN A 158 -7.09 13.22 16.26
CA GLN A 158 -8.18 13.95 15.57
C GLN A 158 -8.07 13.89 14.05
N ILE A 159 -7.62 12.75 13.50
CA ILE A 159 -7.59 12.53 12.05
C ILE A 159 -9.00 12.28 11.53
N PRO A 160 -9.47 13.02 10.51
CA PRO A 160 -10.82 12.85 9.98
C PRO A 160 -11.05 11.44 9.41
N THR A 161 -11.97 10.69 9.97
CA THR A 161 -12.34 9.33 9.55
C THR A 161 -13.82 9.06 9.85
N ALA A 162 -14.34 7.90 9.44
CA ALA A 162 -15.66 7.41 9.80
C ALA A 162 -15.80 7.21 11.32
N ALA A 163 -16.98 7.47 11.86
CA ALA A 163 -17.32 7.05 13.21
C ALA A 163 -17.21 5.53 13.32
N TYR A 164 -16.69 5.02 14.44
CA TYR A 164 -16.37 3.61 14.57
C TYR A 164 -16.51 3.10 16.01
N ALA A 165 -16.61 1.78 16.13
CA ALA A 165 -16.39 1.04 17.37
C ALA A 165 -15.66 -0.27 17.07
N SER A 166 -14.90 -0.79 18.05
CA SER A 166 -14.15 -2.05 17.92
C SER A 166 -14.68 -3.11 18.87
N PHE A 167 -14.65 -4.38 18.45
CA PHE A 167 -15.20 -5.49 19.17
C PHE A 167 -14.36 -6.75 19.03
N THR A 168 -14.25 -7.51 20.14
CA THR A 168 -13.64 -8.85 20.20
C THR A 168 -14.67 -9.93 20.50
N GLU A 169 -15.93 -9.56 20.78
CA GLU A 169 -17.02 -10.46 21.14
C GLU A 169 -18.27 -10.16 20.32
N VAL A 170 -19.03 -11.20 19.98
CA VAL A 170 -20.19 -11.11 19.10
C VAL A 170 -21.32 -10.29 19.74
N GLU A 171 -21.72 -10.61 20.98
CA GLU A 171 -22.87 -9.99 21.62
C GLU A 171 -22.75 -8.46 21.74
N PRO A 172 -21.60 -7.88 22.18
CA PRO A 172 -21.42 -6.43 22.17
C PRO A 172 -21.50 -5.82 20.75
N ALA A 173 -20.93 -6.49 19.75
CA ALA A 173 -21.02 -6.05 18.37
C ALA A 173 -22.44 -6.05 17.82
N LEU A 174 -23.22 -7.10 18.09
CA LEU A 174 -24.64 -7.17 17.72
C LEU A 174 -25.49 -6.14 18.47
N ALA A 175 -25.16 -5.84 19.73
CA ALA A 175 -25.83 -4.77 20.49
C ALA A 175 -25.59 -3.40 19.85
N TYR A 176 -24.33 -3.13 19.43
CA TYR A 176 -23.97 -1.90 18.72
C TYR A 176 -24.71 -1.78 17.37
N LEU A 177 -24.82 -2.85 16.59
CA LEU A 177 -25.56 -2.87 15.32
C LEU A 177 -27.04 -2.56 15.46
N LYS A 178 -27.67 -2.82 16.62
CA LYS A 178 -29.08 -2.45 16.88
C LYS A 178 -29.26 -0.95 17.04
N GLU A 179 -28.24 -0.26 17.55
CA GLU A 179 -28.24 1.20 17.72
C GLU A 179 -27.72 1.92 16.47
N HIS A 180 -26.92 1.24 15.65
CA HIS A 180 -26.31 1.74 14.42
C HIS A 180 -26.64 0.80 13.26
N PRO A 181 -27.87 0.90 12.69
CA PRO A 181 -28.32 -0.04 11.66
C PRO A 181 -27.61 0.15 10.33
N ALA A 182 -27.66 -0.87 9.47
CA ALA A 182 -27.17 -0.82 8.11
C ALA A 182 -27.84 0.31 7.28
N PRO A 183 -27.14 0.91 6.27
CA PRO A 183 -25.85 0.43 5.75
C PRO A 183 -24.67 0.77 6.64
N ILE A 184 -23.79 -0.23 6.86
CA ILE A 184 -22.65 -0.12 7.79
C ILE A 184 -21.47 -0.95 7.26
N VAL A 185 -20.24 -0.61 7.68
CA VAL A 185 -19.02 -1.31 7.23
C VAL A 185 -18.41 -2.10 8.37
N ILE A 186 -18.17 -3.39 8.16
CA ILE A 186 -17.50 -4.28 9.11
C ILE A 186 -16.14 -4.67 8.54
N LYS A 187 -15.06 -4.48 9.33
CA LYS A 187 -13.69 -4.73 8.92
C LYS A 187 -12.98 -5.65 9.92
N ALA A 188 -12.37 -6.73 9.45
CA ALA A 188 -11.42 -7.50 10.23
C ALA A 188 -10.18 -6.65 10.53
N SER A 189 -9.68 -6.64 11.77
CA SER A 189 -8.63 -5.72 12.22
C SER A 189 -7.28 -6.01 11.56
N GLY A 190 -6.89 -7.28 11.41
CA GLY A 190 -5.60 -7.66 10.87
C GLY A 190 -5.48 -7.58 9.35
N LEU A 191 -4.30 -7.95 8.83
CA LEU A 191 -4.02 -8.03 7.39
C LEU A 191 -4.88 -9.12 6.75
N ALA A 192 -5.75 -8.75 5.81
CA ALA A 192 -6.69 -9.64 5.14
C ALA A 192 -6.67 -9.50 3.61
N ALA A 193 -5.61 -8.92 3.03
CA ALA A 193 -5.41 -8.76 1.59
C ALA A 193 -6.64 -8.15 0.86
N GLY A 194 -7.28 -7.13 1.47
CA GLY A 194 -8.46 -6.45 0.92
C GLY A 194 -9.77 -7.24 1.02
N LYS A 195 -9.76 -8.47 1.55
CA LYS A 195 -10.95 -9.33 1.67
C LYS A 195 -11.69 -9.18 3.00
N GLY A 196 -11.07 -8.56 4.01
CA GLY A 196 -11.60 -8.39 5.35
C GLY A 196 -12.51 -7.18 5.52
N VAL A 197 -13.13 -6.66 4.46
CA VAL A 197 -14.05 -5.51 4.49
C VAL A 197 -15.37 -5.91 3.87
N ILE A 198 -16.45 -5.81 4.65
CA ILE A 198 -17.81 -6.08 4.24
C ILE A 198 -18.64 -4.81 4.38
N MET A 199 -19.18 -4.34 3.26
CA MET A 199 -20.17 -3.27 3.25
C MET A 199 -21.55 -3.93 3.33
N ALA A 200 -22.16 -3.88 4.50
CA ALA A 200 -23.45 -4.50 4.75
C ALA A 200 -24.58 -3.50 4.43
N GLU A 201 -25.39 -3.81 3.44
CA GLU A 201 -26.53 -2.99 3.04
C GLU A 201 -27.76 -3.29 3.92
N THR A 202 -27.80 -4.46 4.56
CA THR A 202 -28.88 -4.90 5.41
C THR A 202 -28.39 -5.30 6.79
N GLN A 203 -29.29 -5.22 7.79
CA GLN A 203 -28.98 -5.64 9.16
C GLN A 203 -28.56 -7.12 9.21
N HIS A 204 -29.20 -7.97 8.43
CA HIS A 204 -28.87 -9.40 8.36
C HIS A 204 -27.45 -9.66 7.83
N GLU A 205 -27.04 -8.92 6.78
CA GLU A 205 -25.66 -8.98 6.28
C GLU A 205 -24.65 -8.52 7.32
N ALA A 206 -24.96 -7.45 8.06
CA ALA A 206 -24.09 -6.93 9.12
C ALA A 206 -23.91 -7.96 10.25
N GLU A 207 -25.00 -8.56 10.72
CA GLU A 207 -24.96 -9.59 11.77
C GLU A 207 -24.21 -10.84 11.29
N ALA A 208 -24.45 -11.29 10.06
CA ALA A 208 -23.71 -12.41 9.47
C ALA A 208 -22.21 -12.13 9.37
N ALA A 209 -21.83 -10.90 8.95
CA ALA A 209 -20.41 -10.50 8.87
C ALA A 209 -19.72 -10.51 10.24
N VAL A 210 -20.41 -10.07 11.31
CA VAL A 210 -19.87 -10.11 12.68
C VAL A 210 -19.61 -11.57 13.11
N HIS A 211 -20.57 -12.48 12.89
CA HIS A 211 -20.39 -13.89 13.20
C HIS A 211 -19.27 -14.54 12.38
N ASP A 212 -19.24 -14.32 11.08
CA ASP A 212 -18.21 -14.88 10.19
C ASP A 212 -16.81 -14.43 10.55
N MET A 213 -16.63 -13.16 10.94
CA MET A 213 -15.34 -12.63 11.31
C MET A 213 -14.88 -13.08 12.70
N LEU A 214 -15.72 -12.95 13.73
CA LEU A 214 -15.32 -13.22 15.12
C LEU A 214 -15.35 -14.72 15.48
N GLU A 215 -16.28 -15.52 14.93
CA GLU A 215 -16.45 -16.94 15.27
C GLU A 215 -16.12 -17.88 14.12
N GLY A 216 -16.35 -17.44 12.86
CA GLY A 216 -16.24 -18.30 11.67
C GLY A 216 -14.81 -18.65 11.28
N GLY A 217 -13.78 -18.00 11.84
CA GLY A 217 -12.38 -18.24 11.53
C GLY A 217 -11.99 -17.95 10.06
N ALA A 218 -12.88 -17.32 9.30
CA ALA A 218 -12.68 -17.02 7.87
C ALA A 218 -11.42 -16.16 7.61
N PHE A 219 -11.00 -15.38 8.62
CA PHE A 219 -9.83 -14.49 8.55
C PHE A 219 -8.72 -14.89 9.54
N GLY A 220 -8.78 -16.09 10.13
CA GLY A 220 -7.80 -16.57 11.11
C GLY A 220 -7.60 -15.56 12.25
N SER A 221 -6.34 -15.32 12.65
CA SER A 221 -6.03 -14.33 13.70
C SER A 221 -6.40 -12.89 13.35
N SER A 222 -6.54 -12.55 12.06
CA SER A 222 -6.96 -11.21 11.61
C SER A 222 -8.41 -10.88 11.94
N GLY A 223 -9.26 -11.90 12.13
CA GLY A 223 -10.67 -11.76 12.53
C GLY A 223 -10.91 -11.80 14.04
N ALA A 224 -9.88 -11.96 14.86
CA ALA A 224 -10.03 -11.99 16.33
C ALA A 224 -10.56 -10.66 16.91
N GLU A 225 -10.50 -9.59 16.14
CA GLU A 225 -11.00 -8.27 16.46
C GLU A 225 -11.56 -7.62 15.20
N ILE A 226 -12.69 -6.91 15.32
CA ILE A 226 -13.34 -6.21 14.20
C ILE A 226 -13.53 -4.73 14.52
N VAL A 227 -13.61 -3.94 13.45
CA VAL A 227 -14.05 -2.54 13.50
C VAL A 227 -15.37 -2.42 12.75
N ILE A 228 -16.37 -1.80 13.37
CA ILE A 228 -17.64 -1.43 12.75
C ILE A 228 -17.62 0.08 12.54
N GLU A 229 -17.86 0.51 11.29
CA GLU A 229 -17.78 1.91 10.87
C GLU A 229 -19.06 2.38 10.19
N GLU A 230 -19.41 3.65 10.37
CA GLU A 230 -20.43 4.29 9.53
C GLU A 230 -20.05 4.20 8.04
N THR A 231 -21.05 4.08 7.18
CA THR A 231 -20.83 4.13 5.74
C THR A 231 -20.61 5.56 5.28
N LEU A 232 -19.43 5.83 4.71
CA LEU A 232 -19.11 7.12 4.09
C LEU A 232 -19.54 7.12 2.63
N TYR A 233 -20.08 8.24 2.18
CA TYR A 233 -20.51 8.44 0.78
C TYR A 233 -19.67 9.52 0.12
N GLY A 234 -19.18 9.23 -1.09
CA GLY A 234 -18.32 10.12 -1.86
C GLY A 234 -17.57 9.38 -2.97
N GLU A 235 -16.47 9.94 -3.40
CA GLU A 235 -15.56 9.26 -4.33
C GLU A 235 -14.27 8.89 -3.59
N GLU A 236 -13.80 7.66 -3.81
CA GLU A 236 -12.52 7.23 -3.26
C GLU A 236 -11.36 7.84 -4.06
N ALA A 237 -10.31 8.24 -3.37
CA ALA A 237 -9.06 8.66 -3.95
C ALA A 237 -7.88 8.29 -3.06
N SER A 238 -6.70 8.23 -3.63
CA SER A 238 -5.47 7.79 -2.96
C SER A 238 -4.41 8.87 -3.03
N ILE A 239 -3.82 9.17 -1.87
CA ILE A 239 -2.62 10.02 -1.76
C ILE A 239 -1.48 9.19 -1.22
N HIS A 240 -0.35 9.22 -1.93
CA HIS A 240 0.90 8.62 -1.49
C HIS A 240 1.89 9.71 -1.10
N ALA A 241 2.44 9.61 0.09
CA ALA A 241 3.51 10.49 0.56
C ALA A 241 4.77 9.67 0.86
N ILE A 242 5.91 10.05 0.31
CA ILE A 242 7.23 9.58 0.76
C ILE A 242 7.56 10.39 2.02
N VAL A 243 7.86 9.71 3.12
CA VAL A 243 7.97 10.30 4.45
C VAL A 243 9.35 10.08 5.05
N SER A 244 9.87 11.08 5.74
CA SER A 244 11.08 11.04 6.56
C SER A 244 10.81 11.80 7.87
N GLY A 245 10.31 11.11 8.89
CA GLY A 245 9.86 11.73 10.13
C GLY A 245 8.65 12.65 9.93
N GLU A 246 8.83 13.97 10.09
CA GLU A 246 7.77 14.95 9.82
C GLU A 246 7.84 15.54 8.41
N ASP A 247 8.95 15.32 7.68
CA ASP A 247 9.08 15.76 6.30
C ASP A 247 8.40 14.77 5.35
N PHE A 248 7.77 15.28 4.31
CA PHE A 248 7.11 14.44 3.31
C PHE A 248 7.05 15.11 1.94
N VAL A 249 6.92 14.27 0.92
CA VAL A 249 6.64 14.66 -0.47
C VAL A 249 5.45 13.85 -0.97
N CYS A 250 4.37 14.54 -1.35
CA CYS A 250 3.22 13.88 -1.96
C CYS A 250 3.48 13.58 -3.44
N LEU A 251 3.10 12.37 -3.87
CA LEU A 251 2.99 11.99 -5.26
C LEU A 251 1.63 12.47 -5.82
N PRO A 252 1.43 12.50 -7.14
CA PRO A 252 0.15 12.91 -7.73
C PRO A 252 -1.00 12.06 -7.20
N PRO A 253 -2.20 12.64 -7.01
CA PRO A 253 -3.36 11.89 -6.56
C PRO A 253 -3.77 10.85 -7.59
N SER A 254 -4.19 9.67 -7.13
CA SER A 254 -4.60 8.56 -7.98
C SER A 254 -5.97 8.02 -7.56
N GLN A 255 -6.62 7.29 -8.46
CA GLN A 255 -7.82 6.50 -8.17
C GLN A 255 -7.61 5.07 -8.66
N ASP A 256 -7.95 4.10 -7.81
CA ASP A 256 -7.97 2.69 -8.13
C ASP A 256 -9.40 2.19 -8.41
N HIS A 257 -9.48 0.98 -8.96
CA HIS A 257 -10.71 0.26 -9.24
C HIS A 257 -10.70 -1.07 -8.49
N LYS A 258 -11.27 -1.07 -7.28
CA LYS A 258 -11.20 -2.21 -6.35
C LYS A 258 -12.12 -3.37 -6.71
N ARG A 259 -13.27 -3.09 -7.37
CA ARG A 259 -14.23 -4.12 -7.72
C ARG A 259 -13.79 -4.92 -8.94
N ALA A 260 -14.06 -6.23 -8.92
CA ALA A 260 -13.68 -7.14 -9.99
C ALA A 260 -14.39 -6.84 -11.31
N GLY A 261 -15.68 -6.48 -11.30
CA GLY A 261 -16.50 -6.26 -12.48
C GLY A 261 -16.56 -4.80 -12.93
N GLU A 262 -16.89 -4.62 -14.21
CA GLU A 262 -17.16 -3.30 -14.80
C GLU A 262 -18.33 -2.61 -14.07
N GLY A 263 -18.32 -1.27 -14.08
CA GLY A 263 -19.30 -0.47 -13.35
C GLY A 263 -19.17 -0.59 -11.83
N ASP A 264 -17.99 -0.95 -11.34
CA ASP A 264 -17.68 -1.15 -9.91
C ASP A 264 -18.59 -2.20 -9.25
N THR A 265 -18.77 -3.33 -9.93
CA THR A 265 -19.59 -4.47 -9.48
C THR A 265 -18.74 -5.66 -9.02
N GLY A 266 -19.39 -6.63 -8.36
CA GLY A 266 -18.73 -7.86 -7.92
C GLY A 266 -17.91 -7.71 -6.65
N LEU A 267 -16.98 -8.66 -6.42
CA LEU A 267 -16.18 -8.74 -5.21
C LEU A 267 -15.05 -7.68 -5.19
N ASN A 268 -14.63 -7.29 -4.01
CA ASN A 268 -13.39 -6.50 -3.83
C ASN A 268 -12.17 -7.33 -4.21
N THR A 269 -11.19 -6.66 -4.78
CA THR A 269 -9.90 -7.22 -5.21
C THR A 269 -8.74 -6.39 -4.64
N GLY A 270 -7.52 -6.76 -4.98
CA GLY A 270 -6.34 -5.91 -4.74
C GLY A 270 -6.20 -4.72 -5.70
N GLY A 271 -7.21 -4.46 -6.55
CA GLY A 271 -7.21 -3.44 -7.59
C GLY A 271 -7.11 -4.04 -8.99
N MET A 272 -8.06 -3.64 -9.86
CA MET A 272 -8.14 -4.06 -11.28
C MET A 272 -7.53 -3.04 -12.22
N GLY A 273 -7.08 -1.92 -11.70
CA GLY A 273 -6.41 -0.86 -12.41
C GLY A 273 -6.43 0.44 -11.61
N ALA A 274 -5.62 1.39 -12.04
CA ALA A 274 -5.55 2.73 -11.45
C ALA A 274 -5.18 3.76 -12.52
N TYR A 275 -5.38 5.02 -12.20
CA TYR A 275 -4.93 6.14 -13.03
C TYR A 275 -4.49 7.33 -12.19
N THR A 276 -3.70 8.21 -12.77
CA THR A 276 -3.20 9.45 -12.18
C THR A 276 -2.94 10.50 -13.27
N PRO A 277 -3.10 11.81 -12.99
CA PRO A 277 -3.78 12.38 -11.83
C PRO A 277 -5.29 12.21 -11.92
N THR A 278 -6.00 12.35 -10.80
CA THR A 278 -7.46 12.52 -10.79
C THR A 278 -7.83 13.99 -10.66
N SER A 279 -8.80 14.44 -11.45
CA SER A 279 -9.32 15.82 -11.36
C SER A 279 -10.12 16.10 -10.07
N LYS A 280 -10.43 15.06 -9.31
CA LYS A 280 -11.16 15.20 -8.02
C LYS A 280 -10.34 15.87 -6.93
N ILE A 281 -9.02 15.81 -7.03
CA ILE A 281 -8.12 16.46 -6.08
C ILE A 281 -7.37 17.56 -6.84
N ASP A 282 -7.90 18.76 -6.75
CA ASP A 282 -7.21 19.96 -7.20
C ASP A 282 -6.17 20.44 -6.18
N ALA A 283 -5.42 21.47 -6.50
CA ALA A 283 -4.38 22.01 -5.63
C ALA A 283 -4.91 22.47 -4.25
N ALA A 284 -6.14 22.98 -4.18
CA ALA A 284 -6.74 23.44 -2.93
C ALA A 284 -7.12 22.26 -2.03
N LEU A 285 -7.74 21.22 -2.60
CA LEU A 285 -8.06 19.99 -1.87
C LEU A 285 -6.80 19.22 -1.49
N GLN A 286 -5.78 19.19 -2.36
CA GLN A 286 -4.47 18.61 -2.03
C GLN A 286 -3.89 19.29 -0.79
N ALA A 287 -3.82 20.62 -0.76
CA ALA A 287 -3.33 21.37 0.38
C ALA A 287 -4.16 21.13 1.67
N LYS A 288 -5.48 20.97 1.52
CA LYS A 288 -6.37 20.60 2.64
C LYS A 288 -6.06 19.19 3.16
N ILE A 289 -5.90 18.21 2.29
CA ILE A 289 -5.53 16.84 2.68
C ILE A 289 -4.17 16.83 3.42
N GLU A 290 -3.18 17.56 2.90
CA GLU A 290 -1.88 17.69 3.57
C GLU A 290 -2.02 18.30 4.96
N ALA A 291 -2.83 19.36 5.11
CA ALA A 291 -3.01 20.06 6.38
C ALA A 291 -3.86 19.29 7.40
N GLU A 292 -4.92 18.61 6.96
CA GLU A 292 -5.90 17.97 7.86
C GLU A 292 -5.66 16.47 8.06
N VAL A 293 -4.88 15.81 7.15
CA VAL A 293 -4.63 14.37 7.19
C VAL A 293 -3.15 14.07 7.36
N ILE A 294 -2.28 14.48 6.39
CA ILE A 294 -0.89 14.01 6.38
C ILE A 294 -0.08 14.62 7.53
N ARG A 295 -0.06 15.95 7.69
CA ARG A 295 0.69 16.62 8.76
C ARG A 295 0.24 16.20 10.15
N PRO A 296 -1.07 16.15 10.50
CA PRO A 296 -1.51 15.68 11.80
C PRO A 296 -1.13 14.21 12.05
N THR A 297 -1.14 13.36 11.02
CA THR A 297 -0.69 11.97 11.14
C THR A 297 0.79 11.89 11.53
N LEU A 298 1.66 12.61 10.81
CA LEU A 298 3.10 12.59 11.09
C LEU A 298 3.43 13.19 12.47
N ALA A 299 2.75 14.27 12.83
CA ALA A 299 2.88 14.86 14.15
C ALA A 299 2.39 13.92 15.26
N GLY A 300 1.28 13.19 15.02
CA GLY A 300 0.74 12.18 15.93
C GLY A 300 1.70 11.01 16.12
N LEU A 301 2.26 10.48 15.05
CA LEU A 301 3.26 9.41 15.11
C LEU A 301 4.47 9.82 15.94
N LYS A 302 4.99 11.02 15.71
CA LYS A 302 6.09 11.59 16.51
C LYS A 302 5.71 11.75 17.97
N ALA A 303 4.50 12.22 18.27
CA ALA A 303 4.00 12.38 19.64
C ALA A 303 3.88 11.03 20.36
N ASP A 304 3.51 9.95 19.63
CA ASP A 304 3.47 8.58 20.13
C ASP A 304 4.87 7.93 20.19
N GLY A 305 5.93 8.64 19.80
CA GLY A 305 7.33 8.15 19.81
C GLY A 305 7.69 7.25 18.65
N ILE A 306 6.89 7.25 17.58
CA ILE A 306 7.10 6.45 16.37
C ILE A 306 7.85 7.29 15.32
N ASP A 307 9.09 6.89 14.99
CA ASP A 307 9.88 7.47 13.89
C ASP A 307 9.45 6.82 12.58
N PHE A 308 8.48 7.44 11.89
CA PHE A 308 7.93 6.91 10.65
C PHE A 308 8.76 7.32 9.44
N ARG A 309 9.18 6.32 8.65
CA ARG A 309 9.91 6.47 7.40
C ARG A 309 9.33 5.53 6.36
N GLY A 310 9.37 5.91 5.09
CA GLY A 310 8.80 5.10 4.03
C GLY A 310 7.62 5.77 3.33
N THR A 311 6.66 5.00 2.85
CA THR A 311 5.47 5.54 2.20
C THR A 311 4.29 5.52 3.16
N LEU A 312 3.62 6.66 3.32
CA LEU A 312 2.29 6.76 3.88
C LEU A 312 1.29 6.86 2.73
N TYR A 313 0.48 5.83 2.55
CA TYR A 313 -0.62 5.83 1.59
C TYR A 313 -1.93 6.04 2.34
N ALA A 314 -2.59 7.16 2.09
CA ALA A 314 -3.90 7.49 2.61
C ALA A 314 -4.98 7.14 1.57
N GLY A 315 -5.80 6.12 1.87
CA GLY A 315 -7.05 5.87 1.18
C GLY A 315 -8.12 6.81 1.72
N LEU A 316 -8.70 7.63 0.87
CA LEU A 316 -9.62 8.71 1.25
C LEU A 316 -10.99 8.51 0.63
N MET A 317 -12.03 8.86 1.38
CA MET A 317 -13.36 9.19 0.86
C MET A 317 -13.49 10.70 0.78
N LEU A 318 -13.71 11.22 -0.42
CA LEU A 318 -13.97 12.64 -0.66
C LEU A 318 -15.47 12.91 -0.44
N THR A 319 -15.83 13.28 0.78
CA THR A 319 -17.22 13.57 1.16
C THR A 319 -17.56 15.06 0.97
N PRO A 320 -18.84 15.44 0.97
CA PRO A 320 -19.24 16.85 0.95
C PRO A 320 -18.67 17.69 2.10
N ASP A 321 -18.39 17.06 3.25
CA ASP A 321 -17.84 17.73 4.45
C ASP A 321 -16.30 17.80 4.43
N GLY A 322 -15.65 17.16 3.46
CA GLY A 322 -14.21 17.13 3.30
C GLY A 322 -13.63 15.71 3.19
N PRO A 323 -12.30 15.59 3.12
CA PRO A 323 -11.63 14.30 3.01
C PRO A 323 -11.74 13.53 4.34
N ARG A 324 -12.09 12.24 4.25
CA ARG A 324 -12.14 11.31 5.39
C ARG A 324 -11.24 10.12 5.10
N VAL A 325 -10.37 9.75 6.03
CA VAL A 325 -9.47 8.59 5.88
C VAL A 325 -10.28 7.29 6.04
N LEU A 326 -10.19 6.43 5.03
CA LEU A 326 -10.76 5.08 5.05
C LEU A 326 -9.80 4.08 5.71
N GLU A 327 -8.53 4.19 5.33
CA GLU A 327 -7.44 3.34 5.82
C GLU A 327 -6.08 3.97 5.49
N TYR A 328 -5.04 3.58 6.23
CA TYR A 328 -3.67 3.78 5.82
C TYR A 328 -3.06 2.47 5.33
N ASN A 329 -2.21 2.60 4.29
CA ASN A 329 -1.20 1.60 3.97
C ASN A 329 0.17 2.24 4.19
N VAL A 330 1.14 1.46 4.64
CA VAL A 330 2.47 1.98 5.02
C VAL A 330 3.55 1.60 4.02
N ARG A 331 3.14 1.43 2.79
CA ARG A 331 3.96 1.05 1.62
C ARG A 331 3.34 1.62 0.36
N PHE A 332 4.07 1.55 -0.75
CA PHE A 332 3.51 1.89 -2.04
C PHE A 332 2.27 1.03 -2.36
N GLY A 333 1.27 1.61 -3.02
CA GLY A 333 0.06 0.93 -3.47
C GLY A 333 0.31 -0.04 -4.64
N ASP A 334 -0.58 -0.99 -4.84
CA ASP A 334 -0.59 -1.91 -5.98
C ASP A 334 -2.05 -2.11 -6.44
N PRO A 335 -2.49 -1.46 -7.56
CA PRO A 335 -1.68 -1.11 -8.73
C PRO A 335 -1.25 0.37 -8.87
N GLU A 336 -1.37 1.23 -7.87
CA GLU A 336 -1.10 2.67 -8.01
C GLU A 336 0.36 2.98 -8.34
N THR A 337 1.31 2.22 -7.82
CA THR A 337 2.74 2.40 -8.10
C THR A 337 3.04 2.37 -9.60
N GLN A 338 2.33 1.52 -10.35
CA GLN A 338 2.49 1.34 -11.79
C GLN A 338 2.03 2.54 -12.63
N VAL A 339 1.34 3.51 -12.02
CA VAL A 339 0.99 4.79 -12.64
C VAL A 339 1.74 5.96 -12.02
N LEU A 340 2.09 5.90 -10.74
CA LEU A 340 2.78 6.98 -10.03
C LEU A 340 4.25 7.10 -10.44
N LEU A 341 4.97 5.97 -10.51
CA LEU A 341 6.39 5.98 -10.84
C LEU A 341 6.72 6.40 -12.28
N PRO A 342 5.93 6.03 -13.31
CA PRO A 342 6.11 6.59 -14.64
C PRO A 342 5.95 8.11 -14.69
N MET A 343 5.05 8.67 -13.86
CA MET A 343 4.85 10.12 -13.80
C MET A 343 5.93 10.88 -13.04
N LEU A 344 6.73 10.20 -12.20
CA LEU A 344 7.83 10.84 -11.47
C LEU A 344 9.01 11.13 -12.43
N ALA A 345 9.28 12.42 -12.68
CA ALA A 345 10.38 12.87 -13.54
C ALA A 345 11.73 12.92 -12.81
N ASP A 346 11.71 13.13 -11.50
CA ASP A 346 12.91 13.11 -10.68
C ASP A 346 13.33 11.68 -10.36
N ASP A 347 14.61 11.52 -9.98
CA ASP A 347 15.16 10.23 -9.56
C ASP A 347 14.50 9.79 -8.23
N LEU A 348 13.96 8.56 -8.20
CA LEU A 348 13.33 7.99 -7.02
C LEU A 348 14.35 7.64 -5.92
N VAL A 349 15.54 7.16 -6.30
CA VAL A 349 16.51 6.58 -5.34
C VAL A 349 16.99 7.58 -4.29
N PRO A 350 17.28 8.85 -4.61
CA PRO A 350 17.58 9.86 -3.58
C PRO A 350 16.47 10.06 -2.55
N LEU A 351 15.19 9.97 -2.98
CA LEU A 351 14.04 10.10 -2.08
C LEU A 351 13.95 8.90 -1.12
N LEU A 352 14.15 7.69 -1.65
CA LEU A 352 14.16 6.46 -0.84
C LEU A 352 15.30 6.47 0.17
N LEU A 353 16.48 6.93 -0.25
CA LEU A 353 17.66 7.03 0.63
C LEU A 353 17.48 8.07 1.74
N ALA A 354 16.99 9.27 1.40
CA ALA A 354 16.73 10.32 2.38
C ALA A 354 15.71 9.84 3.43
N SER A 355 14.63 9.21 2.98
CA SER A 355 13.64 8.60 3.87
C SER A 355 14.27 7.52 4.76
N ALA A 356 14.98 6.54 4.18
CA ALA A 356 15.60 5.44 4.94
C ALA A 356 16.62 5.93 5.98
N LYS A 357 17.30 7.04 5.72
CA LYS A 357 18.27 7.66 6.64
C LYS A 357 17.64 8.60 7.66
N GLY A 358 16.38 9.00 7.47
CA GLY A 358 15.75 10.08 8.27
C GLY A 358 16.33 11.47 7.96
N GLU A 359 16.84 11.65 6.73
CA GLU A 359 17.32 12.93 6.23
C GLU A 359 16.16 13.74 5.64
N ALA A 360 16.33 15.06 5.50
CA ALA A 360 15.34 15.95 4.94
C ALA A 360 15.01 15.58 3.49
N LEU A 361 13.74 15.60 3.14
CA LEU A 361 13.26 15.44 1.79
C LEU A 361 13.26 16.78 1.04
N PRO A 362 13.36 16.79 -0.31
CA PRO A 362 13.21 18.01 -1.07
C PRO A 362 11.80 18.59 -0.89
N GLU A 363 11.68 19.91 -0.87
CA GLU A 363 10.39 20.58 -0.73
C GLU A 363 9.42 20.24 -1.88
N LYS A 364 9.96 19.96 -3.06
CA LYS A 364 9.18 19.63 -4.27
C LYS A 364 9.91 18.60 -5.12
N VAL A 365 9.13 17.77 -5.78
CA VAL A 365 9.57 16.85 -6.84
C VAL A 365 8.85 17.19 -8.13
N ARG A 366 9.49 16.89 -9.25
CA ARG A 366 8.95 17.12 -10.59
C ARG A 366 8.22 15.89 -11.10
N PHE A 367 7.14 16.13 -11.81
CA PHE A 367 6.37 15.10 -12.49
C PHE A 367 6.29 15.42 -13.98
N HIS A 368 6.16 14.40 -14.81
CA HIS A 368 5.84 14.55 -16.23
C HIS A 368 4.42 15.09 -16.37
N GLU A 369 4.22 15.90 -17.41
CA GLU A 369 2.88 16.34 -17.80
C GLU A 369 2.09 15.19 -18.42
N GLY A 370 0.75 15.27 -18.38
CA GLY A 370 -0.14 14.27 -18.92
C GLY A 370 -0.74 13.36 -17.86
N ALA A 371 -1.02 12.12 -18.24
CA ALA A 371 -1.67 11.14 -17.38
C ALA A 371 -1.09 9.73 -17.59
N ALA A 372 -1.23 8.90 -16.57
CA ALA A 372 -0.90 7.48 -16.64
C ALA A 372 -2.09 6.62 -16.20
N ILE A 373 -2.22 5.44 -16.79
CA ILE A 373 -3.21 4.42 -16.47
C ILE A 373 -2.53 3.06 -16.39
N VAL A 374 -3.02 2.19 -15.52
CA VAL A 374 -2.68 0.77 -15.53
C VAL A 374 -3.95 -0.07 -15.58
N VAL A 375 -3.97 -1.05 -16.48
CA VAL A 375 -5.04 -2.06 -16.61
C VAL A 375 -4.49 -3.40 -16.17
N VAL A 376 -5.11 -4.02 -15.18
CA VAL A 376 -4.70 -5.34 -14.67
C VAL A 376 -5.29 -6.43 -15.54
N LEU A 377 -4.43 -7.33 -16.03
CA LEU A 377 -4.81 -8.60 -16.64
C LEU A 377 -4.81 -9.67 -15.54
N ALA A 378 -5.96 -10.22 -15.25
CA ALA A 378 -6.17 -11.23 -14.21
C ALA A 378 -6.42 -12.61 -14.80
N ALA A 379 -6.12 -13.65 -14.03
CA ALA A 379 -6.51 -15.02 -14.33
C ALA A 379 -8.04 -15.19 -14.19
N GLY A 380 -8.63 -16.01 -15.05
CA GLY A 380 -10.05 -16.29 -15.00
C GLY A 380 -10.48 -16.88 -13.65
N GLY A 381 -11.53 -16.31 -13.06
CA GLY A 381 -12.02 -16.66 -11.73
C GLY A 381 -11.53 -15.79 -10.59
N TYR A 382 -10.50 -14.95 -10.81
CA TYR A 382 -10.03 -13.98 -9.80
C TYR A 382 -11.16 -12.98 -9.45
N PRO A 383 -11.37 -12.61 -8.15
CA PRO A 383 -10.56 -12.89 -6.95
C PRO A 383 -10.90 -14.22 -6.23
N GLY A 384 -11.73 -15.08 -6.81
CA GLY A 384 -11.99 -16.43 -6.34
C GLY A 384 -10.87 -17.41 -6.71
N SER A 385 -11.24 -18.68 -6.93
CA SER A 385 -10.30 -19.71 -7.39
C SER A 385 -9.93 -19.50 -8.85
N TYR A 386 -8.65 -19.61 -9.18
CA TYR A 386 -8.11 -19.45 -10.53
C TYR A 386 -7.03 -20.50 -10.83
N ASN A 387 -6.83 -20.78 -12.12
CA ASN A 387 -5.78 -21.67 -12.60
C ASN A 387 -4.42 -20.95 -12.65
N GLN A 388 -3.36 -21.74 -12.60
CA GLN A 388 -1.97 -21.29 -12.71
C GLN A 388 -1.24 -22.15 -13.75
N GLY A 389 -0.12 -21.64 -14.28
CA GLY A 389 0.72 -22.37 -15.23
C GLY A 389 0.32 -22.19 -16.70
N ASP A 390 -0.65 -21.32 -17.00
CA ASP A 390 -1.04 -21.03 -18.38
C ASP A 390 0.06 -20.19 -19.07
N PRO A 391 0.55 -20.59 -20.27
CA PRO A 391 1.51 -19.82 -21.04
C PRO A 391 0.97 -18.44 -21.40
N ILE A 392 1.85 -17.43 -21.34
CA ILE A 392 1.54 -16.05 -21.72
C ILE A 392 2.24 -15.75 -23.02
N GLU A 393 1.48 -15.29 -24.02
CA GLU A 393 2.01 -14.82 -25.30
C GLU A 393 2.10 -13.30 -25.27
N PHE A 394 3.26 -12.80 -25.62
CA PHE A 394 3.56 -11.36 -25.66
C PHE A 394 3.76 -10.91 -27.12
N PRO A 395 3.43 -9.65 -27.45
CA PRO A 395 3.78 -9.08 -28.74
C PRO A 395 5.30 -8.86 -28.86
N ASP A 396 5.84 -8.95 -30.08
CA ASP A 396 7.28 -8.73 -30.37
C ASP A 396 7.76 -7.33 -30.05
N ALA A 397 6.87 -6.33 -30.10
CA ALA A 397 7.15 -4.93 -29.77
C ALA A 397 5.94 -4.25 -29.14
N ILE A 398 6.20 -3.31 -28.24
CA ILE A 398 5.20 -2.48 -27.59
C ILE A 398 5.37 -1.02 -28.02
N ALA A 399 4.30 -0.23 -27.93
CA ALA A 399 4.33 1.18 -28.29
C ALA A 399 5.10 2.00 -27.23
N ASP A 400 5.71 3.10 -27.66
CA ASP A 400 6.33 4.07 -26.75
C ASP A 400 5.29 4.57 -25.74
N GLY A 401 5.72 4.83 -24.53
CA GLY A 401 4.85 5.24 -23.44
C GLY A 401 4.04 4.10 -22.81
N THR A 402 4.24 2.83 -23.24
CA THR A 402 3.61 1.65 -22.64
C THR A 402 4.64 0.78 -21.92
N ALA A 403 4.19 0.03 -20.91
CA ALA A 403 5.00 -0.94 -20.19
C ALA A 403 4.17 -2.16 -19.77
N ILE A 404 4.80 -3.34 -19.76
CA ILE A 404 4.24 -4.56 -19.21
C ILE A 404 4.89 -4.80 -17.85
N VAL A 405 4.09 -4.66 -16.80
CA VAL A 405 4.53 -4.87 -15.43
C VAL A 405 4.04 -6.23 -14.97
N HIS A 406 4.94 -7.14 -14.65
CA HIS A 406 4.61 -8.48 -14.20
C HIS A 406 4.25 -8.49 -12.72
N ALA A 407 3.22 -9.27 -12.38
CA ALA A 407 2.82 -9.59 -11.01
C ALA A 407 2.85 -11.12 -10.83
N GLY A 408 1.73 -11.79 -10.86
CA GLY A 408 1.65 -13.23 -10.67
C GLY A 408 2.14 -14.03 -11.89
N THR A 409 3.44 -14.00 -12.14
CA THR A 409 4.09 -14.72 -13.26
C THR A 409 5.33 -15.48 -12.80
N VAL A 410 5.68 -16.52 -13.55
CA VAL A 410 6.92 -17.29 -13.40
C VAL A 410 7.62 -17.39 -14.75
N ARG A 411 8.94 -17.25 -14.78
CA ARG A 411 9.80 -17.52 -15.93
C ARG A 411 10.47 -18.86 -15.75
N HIS A 412 10.35 -19.72 -16.76
CA HIS A 412 10.97 -21.04 -16.82
C HIS A 412 12.36 -20.97 -17.47
N ASP A 413 13.15 -22.05 -17.32
CA ASP A 413 14.53 -22.12 -17.83
C ASP A 413 14.60 -22.00 -19.36
N ASP A 414 13.54 -22.40 -20.07
CA ASP A 414 13.40 -22.25 -21.52
C ASP A 414 13.00 -20.85 -21.97
N GLY A 415 12.80 -19.92 -20.99
CA GLY A 415 12.40 -18.56 -21.22
C GLY A 415 10.89 -18.35 -21.31
N GLN A 416 10.07 -19.42 -21.29
CA GLN A 416 8.62 -19.30 -21.28
C GLN A 416 8.15 -18.63 -19.98
N ILE A 417 7.14 -17.77 -20.09
CA ILE A 417 6.49 -17.12 -18.94
C ILE A 417 5.07 -17.69 -18.80
N THR A 418 4.71 -18.08 -17.57
CA THR A 418 3.39 -18.62 -17.26
C THR A 418 2.72 -17.85 -16.11
N THR A 419 1.40 -17.97 -16.00
CA THR A 419 0.61 -17.41 -14.89
C THR A 419 0.90 -18.14 -13.59
N ARG A 420 0.94 -17.38 -12.46
CA ARG A 420 1.13 -17.94 -11.10
C ARG A 420 0.23 -17.29 -10.05
N GLY A 421 -0.38 -16.15 -10.35
CA GLY A 421 -1.21 -15.39 -9.41
C GLY A 421 -2.53 -14.95 -10.00
N GLY A 422 -3.41 -14.41 -9.18
CA GLY A 422 -4.71 -13.90 -9.61
C GLY A 422 -4.57 -12.65 -10.48
N ARG A 423 -3.83 -11.62 -10.03
CA ARG A 423 -3.38 -10.51 -10.88
C ARG A 423 -2.09 -10.97 -11.56
N VAL A 424 -2.12 -11.07 -12.88
CA VAL A 424 -1.02 -11.66 -13.68
C VAL A 424 -0.08 -10.59 -14.19
N LEU A 425 -0.63 -9.57 -14.86
CA LEU A 425 0.12 -8.44 -15.44
C LEU A 425 -0.60 -7.13 -15.16
N GLY A 426 0.15 -6.03 -15.07
CA GLY A 426 -0.35 -4.67 -15.20
C GLY A 426 0.14 -4.06 -16.51
N ILE A 427 -0.78 -3.56 -17.32
CA ILE A 427 -0.45 -2.86 -18.56
C ILE A 427 -0.52 -1.37 -18.28
N SER A 428 0.66 -0.77 -18.10
CA SER A 428 0.80 0.66 -17.81
C SER A 428 0.98 1.45 -19.10
N ALA A 429 0.35 2.61 -19.18
CA ALA A 429 0.57 3.56 -20.27
C ALA A 429 0.59 5.00 -19.75
N GLN A 430 1.47 5.81 -20.33
CA GLN A 430 1.59 7.25 -20.09
C GLN A 430 1.40 8.00 -21.42
N ALA A 431 0.59 9.07 -21.40
CA ALA A 431 0.32 9.88 -22.59
C ALA A 431 -0.01 11.34 -22.17
N PRO A 432 -0.10 12.29 -23.12
CA PRO A 432 -0.48 13.67 -22.83
C PRO A 432 -1.86 13.82 -22.17
N SER A 433 -2.75 12.84 -22.36
CA SER A 433 -4.09 12.82 -21.73
C SER A 433 -4.48 11.40 -21.29
N LEU A 434 -5.42 11.31 -20.34
CA LEU A 434 -5.93 10.03 -19.87
C LEU A 434 -6.64 9.22 -20.97
N PRO A 435 -7.45 9.82 -21.89
CA PRO A 435 -8.02 9.07 -23.02
C PRO A 435 -6.96 8.43 -23.91
N GLU A 436 -5.87 9.15 -24.22
CA GLU A 436 -4.77 8.61 -25.04
C GLU A 436 -4.01 7.50 -24.30
N ALA A 437 -3.73 7.68 -23.00
CA ALA A 437 -3.12 6.65 -22.17
C ALA A 437 -3.99 5.39 -22.12
N ALA A 438 -5.31 5.54 -21.92
CA ALA A 438 -6.25 4.43 -21.92
C ALA A 438 -6.27 3.68 -23.25
N GLN A 439 -6.29 4.41 -24.37
CA GLN A 439 -6.24 3.80 -25.72
C GLN A 439 -4.97 2.95 -25.89
N LEU A 440 -3.81 3.49 -25.52
CA LEU A 440 -2.52 2.76 -25.60
C LEU A 440 -2.52 1.51 -24.72
N ALA A 441 -2.99 1.62 -23.48
CA ALA A 441 -3.05 0.49 -22.54
C ALA A 441 -3.94 -0.63 -23.08
N TYR A 442 -5.17 -0.32 -23.53
CA TYR A 442 -6.10 -1.33 -24.03
C TYR A 442 -5.63 -1.95 -25.35
N GLN A 443 -5.01 -1.19 -26.26
CA GLN A 443 -4.39 -1.75 -27.46
C GLN A 443 -3.31 -2.79 -27.12
N LEU A 444 -2.51 -2.56 -26.10
CA LEU A 444 -1.52 -3.52 -25.64
C LEU A 444 -2.17 -4.70 -24.91
N CYS A 445 -3.19 -4.48 -24.08
CA CYS A 445 -3.96 -5.54 -23.44
C CYS A 445 -4.50 -6.56 -24.45
N ASP A 446 -4.99 -6.10 -25.60
CA ASP A 446 -5.59 -6.96 -26.64
C ASP A 446 -4.56 -7.84 -27.35
N ARG A 447 -3.29 -7.45 -27.34
CA ARG A 447 -2.18 -8.17 -27.97
C ARG A 447 -1.51 -9.21 -27.06
N ILE A 448 -1.84 -9.22 -25.78
CA ILE A 448 -1.31 -10.20 -24.82
C ILE A 448 -2.38 -11.28 -24.61
N THR A 449 -2.01 -12.54 -24.73
CA THR A 449 -2.94 -13.65 -24.58
C THR A 449 -2.46 -14.67 -23.54
N PHE A 450 -3.40 -15.17 -22.77
CA PHE A 450 -3.29 -16.36 -21.93
C PHE A 450 -4.70 -16.89 -21.67
N LYS A 451 -4.81 -18.14 -21.26
CA LYS A 451 -6.08 -18.81 -21.07
C LYS A 451 -6.93 -18.09 -20.04
N ASP A 452 -8.21 -17.91 -20.38
CA ASP A 452 -9.22 -17.28 -19.50
C ASP A 452 -8.81 -15.88 -18.98
N LYS A 453 -8.00 -15.15 -19.75
CA LYS A 453 -7.61 -13.77 -19.43
C LYS A 453 -8.82 -12.91 -19.16
N TYR A 454 -8.83 -12.24 -18.01
CA TYR A 454 -9.86 -11.30 -17.59
C TYR A 454 -9.28 -9.91 -17.35
N LEU A 455 -10.00 -8.86 -17.74
CA LEU A 455 -9.68 -7.45 -17.44
C LEU A 455 -10.97 -6.64 -17.43
N ARG A 456 -10.94 -5.49 -16.76
CA ARG A 456 -12.00 -4.48 -16.86
C ARG A 456 -11.71 -3.56 -18.03
N ARG A 457 -12.75 -3.25 -18.83
CA ARG A 457 -12.67 -2.33 -19.99
C ARG A 457 -12.99 -0.88 -19.63
N ASP A 458 -13.33 -0.61 -18.38
CA ASP A 458 -13.81 0.66 -17.89
C ASP A 458 -12.85 1.34 -16.88
N ILE A 459 -11.57 0.94 -16.83
CA ILE A 459 -10.58 1.61 -15.98
C ILE A 459 -10.46 3.08 -16.37
N GLY A 460 -10.57 3.97 -15.38
CA GLY A 460 -10.60 5.41 -15.58
C GLY A 460 -11.98 5.98 -15.96
N HIS A 461 -13.04 5.16 -16.04
CA HIS A 461 -14.37 5.61 -16.47
C HIS A 461 -14.89 6.83 -15.71
N ARG A 462 -14.57 6.93 -14.41
CA ARG A 462 -15.00 8.06 -13.57
C ARG A 462 -14.40 9.39 -14.04
N GLU A 463 -13.18 9.39 -14.59
CA GLU A 463 -12.50 10.55 -15.12
C GLU A 463 -12.82 10.76 -16.60
N LEU A 464 -12.88 9.69 -17.39
CA LEU A 464 -13.10 9.71 -18.83
C LEU A 464 -14.52 10.18 -19.21
N ASN A 465 -15.49 10.04 -18.29
CA ASN A 465 -16.89 10.43 -18.50
C ASN A 465 -17.24 11.80 -17.90
N ARG A 466 -16.26 12.58 -17.44
CA ARG A 466 -16.41 13.96 -16.97
C ARG A 466 -16.15 14.94 -18.11
#